data_6a7e59235b702df93c45c3b0622366c8
#
_entry.id   6a7e59235b702df93c45c3b0622366c8
#
_cell.length_a   1.000
_cell.length_b   1.000
_cell.length_c   1.000
_cell.angle_alpha   90.00
_cell.angle_beta   90.00
_cell.angle_gamma   90.00
#
_symmetry.space_group_name_H-M   'P 1'
#
loop_
_entity.id
_entity.type
_entity.pdbx_description
1 polymer ?
#
loop_
_entity_poly.entity_id
_entity_poly.type
_entity_poly.pdbx_seq_one_letter_code
_entity_poly.pdbx_strand_id
1 'polypeptide(L)'
;AKRETKGGIPGGRIQNRRLEDQRMQNYSLGGNHLFGNLKFTWMGSYAKASEERPNERYLVYATEYGINNEINDTRKPIHTPSAAEDFSEFKLDELTEEYQFTEEKDINFFANFELPADFFAQGDGSVKFGVRGRFKNKNRANNFFEYSPLTGALDNLAMVDQRIYNDNDFLAGTKYNPGVFASPEY
;
A
#
# COMPACT_ATOMS: atom_id res chain seq x y z
N ALA A 1 -22.82 0.83 8.43
CA ALA A 1 -22.06 1.67 7.48
C ALA A 1 -20.88 2.31 8.20
N LYS A 2 -19.82 2.60 7.45
CA LYS A 2 -18.64 3.31 7.95
C LYS A 2 -18.40 4.57 7.11
N ARG A 3 -17.97 5.62 7.78
CA ARG A 3 -17.51 6.88 7.20
C ARG A 3 -16.08 7.12 7.66
N GLU A 4 -15.13 6.91 6.77
CA GLU A 4 -13.70 7.00 7.06
C GLU A 4 -13.12 8.26 6.45
N THR A 5 -12.48 9.10 7.27
CA THR A 5 -11.70 10.25 6.83
C THR A 5 -10.24 9.97 7.08
N LYS A 6 -9.44 10.08 6.01
CA LYS A 6 -7.99 9.90 6.08
C LYS A 6 -7.31 11.26 6.02
N GLY A 7 -6.44 11.50 6.97
CA GLY A 7 -5.56 12.63 7.01
C GLY A 7 -4.10 12.20 7.06
N GLY A 8 -3.15 13.13 7.02
CA GLY A 8 -1.83 12.65 7.20
C GLY A 8 -0.66 13.56 6.93
N ILE A 9 -0.82 14.85 6.69
CA ILE A 9 0.35 15.71 6.53
C ILE A 9 0.21 16.92 7.44
N PRO A 10 1.02 17.03 8.51
CA PRO A 10 1.12 18.26 9.26
C PRO A 10 1.70 19.37 8.37
N GLY A 11 1.17 20.56 8.47
CA GLY A 11 1.74 21.75 7.85
C GLY A 11 1.15 22.16 6.51
N GLY A 12 -0.15 22.03 6.31
CA GLY A 12 -0.87 22.83 5.33
C GLY A 12 -0.78 22.38 3.87
N ARG A 13 -0.32 21.17 3.61
CA ARG A 13 -0.48 20.58 2.28
C ARG A 13 -1.82 19.89 2.22
N ILE A 14 -2.60 20.34 1.30
CA ILE A 14 -3.91 19.85 0.87
C ILE A 14 -4.46 18.71 1.72
N GLN A 15 -5.43 19.05 2.48
CA GLN A 15 -6.34 18.22 3.25
C GLN A 15 -6.61 16.89 2.54
N ASN A 16 -6.64 15.80 3.28
CA ASN A 16 -6.96 14.45 2.81
C ASN A 16 -5.89 13.74 1.98
N ARG A 17 -4.67 14.18 1.98
CA ARG A 17 -3.62 13.45 1.28
C ARG A 17 -2.68 12.77 2.25
N ARG A 18 -2.61 11.49 2.11
CA ARG A 18 -1.60 10.62 2.66
C ARG A 18 -0.30 10.84 1.91
N LEU A 19 0.79 11.20 2.61
CA LEU A 19 2.11 11.18 2.03
C LEU A 19 2.70 9.79 2.17
N GLU A 20 3.05 9.22 1.05
CA GLU A 20 3.83 8.00 0.96
C GLU A 20 5.04 8.30 0.09
N ASP A 21 6.25 8.21 0.66
CA ASP A 21 7.51 8.39 -0.06
C ASP A 21 8.13 7.01 -0.32
N GLN A 22 8.10 6.60 -1.58
CA GLN A 22 8.71 5.36 -2.01
C GLN A 22 9.96 5.65 -2.84
N ARG A 23 11.06 5.00 -2.49
CA ARG A 23 12.32 5.13 -3.18
C ARG A 23 12.86 3.76 -3.52
N MET A 24 13.35 3.62 -4.75
CA MET A 24 14.00 2.41 -5.22
C MET A 24 15.30 2.75 -5.93
N GLN A 25 16.35 2.01 -5.59
CA GLN A 25 17.66 2.09 -6.22
C GLN A 25 18.10 0.68 -6.58
N ASN A 26 18.64 0.50 -7.77
CA ASN A 26 19.18 -0.78 -8.20
C ASN A 26 20.46 -0.54 -9.00
N TYR A 27 21.52 -1.21 -8.60
CA TYR A 27 22.81 -1.17 -9.27
C TYR A 27 23.20 -2.60 -9.60
N SER A 28 23.60 -2.85 -10.83
CA SER A 28 24.08 -4.16 -11.25
C SER A 28 25.31 -4.04 -12.13
N LEU A 29 26.21 -4.97 -11.96
CA LEU A 29 27.41 -5.12 -12.78
C LEU A 29 27.58 -6.60 -13.10
N GLY A 30 27.88 -6.90 -14.33
CA GLY A 30 28.10 -8.27 -14.77
C GLY A 30 29.02 -8.36 -15.98
N GLY A 31 29.47 -9.56 -16.27
CA GLY A 31 30.36 -9.83 -17.39
C GLY A 31 30.25 -11.25 -17.89
N ASN A 32 30.61 -11.39 -19.17
CA ASN A 32 30.78 -12.66 -19.88
C ASN A 32 32.21 -12.70 -20.38
N HIS A 33 32.92 -13.78 -20.05
CA HIS A 33 34.30 -13.99 -20.44
C HIS A 33 34.48 -15.36 -21.08
N LEU A 34 35.33 -15.43 -22.05
CA LEU A 34 35.71 -16.68 -22.70
C LEU A 34 37.21 -16.90 -22.49
N PHE A 35 37.57 -17.95 -21.77
CA PHE A 35 38.95 -18.36 -21.51
C PHE A 35 39.22 -19.69 -22.23
N GLY A 36 39.70 -19.60 -23.46
CA GLY A 36 39.72 -20.77 -24.33
C GLY A 36 38.28 -21.27 -24.58
N ASN A 37 38.00 -22.52 -24.19
CA ASN A 37 36.67 -23.10 -24.29
C ASN A 37 35.78 -22.90 -23.03
N LEU A 38 36.35 -22.33 -21.95
CA LEU A 38 35.62 -22.09 -20.73
C LEU A 38 34.86 -20.77 -20.85
N LYS A 39 33.54 -20.82 -20.75
CA LYS A 39 32.69 -19.64 -20.64
C LYS A 39 32.43 -19.33 -19.18
N PHE A 40 32.72 -18.11 -18.78
CA PHE A 40 32.47 -17.59 -17.42
C PHE A 40 31.49 -16.42 -17.48
N THR A 41 30.39 -16.55 -16.79
CA THR A 41 29.37 -15.50 -16.66
C THR A 41 29.14 -15.15 -15.20
N TRP A 42 29.20 -13.89 -14.88
CA TRP A 42 28.96 -13.43 -13.51
C TRP A 42 28.12 -12.17 -13.50
N MET A 43 27.43 -11.94 -12.38
CA MET A 43 26.71 -10.71 -12.10
C MET A 43 26.68 -10.48 -10.58
N GLY A 44 26.85 -9.23 -10.18
CA GLY A 44 26.56 -8.74 -8.84
C GLY A 44 25.53 -7.62 -8.93
N SER A 45 24.60 -7.55 -7.99
CA SER A 45 23.65 -6.48 -7.88
C SER A 45 23.40 -6.07 -6.44
N TYR A 46 23.14 -4.78 -6.24
CA TYR A 46 22.68 -4.20 -5.01
C TYR A 46 21.37 -3.46 -5.28
N ALA A 47 20.32 -3.79 -4.54
CA ALA A 47 19.06 -3.09 -4.56
C ALA A 47 18.73 -2.55 -3.17
N LYS A 48 18.18 -1.34 -3.13
CA LYS A 48 17.65 -0.72 -1.94
C LYS A 48 16.26 -0.19 -2.25
N ALA A 49 15.26 -0.58 -1.46
CA ALA A 49 13.92 -0.03 -1.51
C ALA A 49 13.56 0.52 -0.13
N SER A 50 12.90 1.66 -0.09
CA SER A 50 12.35 2.22 1.14
C SER A 50 10.97 2.80 0.90
N GLU A 51 10.13 2.69 1.91
CA GLU A 51 8.80 3.29 1.98
C GLU A 51 8.69 4.01 3.31
N GLU A 52 8.30 5.25 3.28
CA GLU A 52 8.05 6.07 4.46
C GLU A 52 6.63 6.64 4.40
N ARG A 53 5.88 6.43 5.47
CA ARG A 53 4.55 7.00 5.72
C ARG A 53 4.62 7.76 7.03
N PRO A 54 4.99 9.03 6.98
CA PRO A 54 5.38 9.76 8.17
C PRO A 54 4.22 10.11 9.09
N ASN A 55 2.99 10.07 8.61
CA ASN A 55 1.84 10.48 9.43
C ASN A 55 0.53 10.08 8.74
N GLU A 56 0.12 8.85 8.95
CA GLU A 56 -1.21 8.38 8.55
C GLU A 56 -2.19 8.59 9.70
N ARG A 57 -3.31 9.23 9.43
CA ARG A 57 -4.38 9.44 10.41
C ARG A 57 -5.68 8.90 9.88
N TYR A 58 -6.42 8.24 10.75
CA TYR A 58 -7.72 7.70 10.44
C TYR A 58 -8.73 8.17 11.48
N LEU A 59 -9.84 8.72 11.00
CA LEU A 59 -11.00 9.05 11.79
C LEU A 59 -12.19 8.31 11.18
N VAL A 60 -12.74 7.37 11.91
CA VAL A 60 -13.80 6.49 11.43
C VAL A 60 -15.02 6.60 12.30
N TYR A 61 -16.16 6.87 11.69
CA TYR A 61 -17.47 6.79 12.30
C TYR A 61 -18.24 5.62 11.72
N ALA A 62 -18.88 4.84 12.56
CA ALA A 62 -19.64 3.67 12.16
C ALA A 62 -21.06 3.67 12.74
N THR A 63 -21.98 3.11 11.99
CA THR A 63 -23.35 2.84 12.46
C THR A 63 -23.82 1.49 11.91
N GLU A 64 -24.71 0.84 12.65
CA GLU A 64 -25.39 -0.36 12.22
C GLU A 64 -26.82 -0.02 11.82
N TYR A 65 -27.11 -0.08 10.52
CA TYR A 65 -28.48 -0.06 10.01
C TYR A 65 -28.64 -1.09 8.91
N GLY A 66 -29.89 -1.52 8.71
CA GLY A 66 -30.22 -2.48 7.66
C GLY A 66 -29.99 -1.89 6.27
N ILE A 67 -29.65 -2.77 5.35
CA ILE A 67 -29.49 -2.43 3.93
C ILE A 67 -30.56 -3.19 3.14
N ASN A 68 -31.34 -2.47 2.37
CA ASN A 68 -32.24 -3.08 1.38
C ASN A 68 -31.42 -3.36 0.11
N ASN A 69 -31.45 -4.61 -0.29
CA ASN A 69 -30.72 -5.09 -1.47
C ASN A 69 -31.70 -5.37 -2.59
N GLU A 70 -31.55 -4.70 -3.71
CA GLU A 70 -32.26 -4.98 -4.94
C GLU A 70 -31.29 -5.51 -5.99
N ILE A 71 -31.40 -6.81 -6.32
CA ILE A 71 -30.48 -7.52 -7.22
C ILE A 71 -31.27 -7.96 -8.47
N ASN A 72 -31.88 -7.03 -9.16
CA ASN A 72 -32.54 -7.30 -10.42
C ASN A 72 -31.55 -7.48 -11.57
N ASP A 73 -30.42 -6.84 -11.48
CA ASP A 73 -29.26 -7.01 -12.35
C ASP A 73 -28.02 -7.29 -11.50
N THR A 74 -27.45 -8.47 -11.59
CA THR A 74 -26.26 -8.87 -10.84
C THR A 74 -25.01 -8.02 -11.15
N ARG A 75 -25.02 -7.30 -12.29
CA ARG A 75 -23.95 -6.37 -12.67
C ARG A 75 -24.14 -4.99 -12.07
N LYS A 76 -25.33 -4.67 -11.60
CA LYS A 76 -25.70 -3.36 -11.06
C LYS A 76 -26.63 -3.53 -9.84
N PRO A 77 -26.17 -4.15 -8.77
CA PRO A 77 -26.95 -4.27 -7.55
C PRO A 77 -27.21 -2.87 -6.98
N ILE A 78 -28.43 -2.65 -6.49
CA ILE A 78 -28.78 -1.42 -5.81
C ILE A 78 -28.83 -1.72 -4.32
N HIS A 79 -28.11 -0.94 -3.54
CA HIS A 79 -28.07 -1.01 -2.08
C HIS A 79 -28.57 0.33 -1.53
N THR A 80 -29.64 0.30 -0.76
CA THR A 80 -30.19 1.50 -0.12
C THR A 80 -30.27 1.30 1.39
N PRO A 81 -29.97 2.32 2.19
CA PRO A 81 -30.23 2.25 3.63
C PRO A 81 -31.70 1.92 3.90
N SER A 82 -31.97 1.12 4.92
CA SER A 82 -33.32 0.78 5.34
C SER A 82 -34.06 1.92 6.04
N ALA A 83 -33.31 2.95 6.47
CA ALA A 83 -33.80 4.16 7.11
C ALA A 83 -33.05 5.38 6.59
N ALA A 84 -33.58 6.59 6.83
CA ALA A 84 -32.85 7.82 6.58
C ALA A 84 -31.57 7.87 7.40
N GLU A 85 -30.50 8.42 6.81
CA GLU A 85 -29.22 8.58 7.53
C GLU A 85 -29.40 9.60 8.68
N ASP A 86 -29.07 9.16 9.90
CA ASP A 86 -28.95 10.01 11.08
C ASP A 86 -27.49 10.03 11.51
N PHE A 87 -26.83 11.17 11.37
CA PHE A 87 -25.41 11.30 11.67
C PHE A 87 -25.12 11.24 13.18
N SER A 88 -26.10 11.39 14.03
CA SER A 88 -25.96 11.15 15.47
C SER A 88 -25.80 9.68 15.84
N GLU A 89 -26.24 8.78 14.96
CA GLU A 89 -26.09 7.34 15.12
C GLU A 89 -24.74 6.80 14.63
N PHE A 90 -23.98 7.59 13.89
CA PHE A 90 -22.61 7.23 13.50
C PHE A 90 -21.68 7.53 14.67
N LYS A 91 -21.35 6.51 15.43
CA LYS A 91 -20.47 6.60 16.60
C LYS A 91 -19.01 6.51 16.19
N LEU A 92 -18.13 7.13 16.99
CA LEU A 92 -16.68 7.02 16.79
C LEU A 92 -16.25 5.55 16.91
N ASP A 93 -15.64 5.03 15.85
CA ASP A 93 -15.16 3.65 15.76
C ASP A 93 -13.62 3.60 15.84
N GLU A 94 -12.94 4.59 15.24
CA GLU A 94 -11.48 4.62 15.19
C GLU A 94 -10.97 6.06 15.15
N LEU A 95 -9.96 6.34 15.95
CA LEU A 95 -9.14 7.54 15.88
C LEU A 95 -7.69 7.13 16.08
N THR A 96 -6.96 7.06 14.96
CA THR A 96 -5.60 6.51 14.97
C THR A 96 -4.61 7.42 14.26
N GLU A 97 -3.34 7.29 14.66
CA GLU A 97 -2.20 7.92 14.03
C GLU A 97 -1.08 6.90 13.89
N GLU A 98 -0.47 6.82 12.71
CA GLU A 98 0.54 5.82 12.41
C GLU A 98 1.73 6.41 11.66
N TYR A 99 2.94 6.04 12.11
CA TYR A 99 4.20 6.32 11.46
C TYR A 99 4.82 5.01 11.00
N GLN A 100 5.03 4.85 9.72
CA GLN A 100 5.63 3.65 9.15
C GLN A 100 6.90 3.99 8.39
N PHE A 101 7.93 3.19 8.62
CA PHE A 101 9.14 3.17 7.81
C PHE A 101 9.53 1.73 7.51
N THR A 102 9.77 1.44 6.26
CA THR A 102 10.29 0.15 5.82
C THR A 102 11.47 0.38 4.90
N GLU A 103 12.60 -0.28 5.18
CA GLU A 103 13.78 -0.31 4.32
C GLU A 103 14.16 -1.75 4.03
N GLU A 104 14.41 -2.06 2.77
CA GLU A 104 14.87 -3.36 2.31
C GLU A 104 16.15 -3.19 1.50
N LYS A 105 17.18 -3.98 1.81
CA LYS A 105 18.44 -4.06 1.10
C LYS A 105 18.63 -5.49 0.61
N ASP A 106 19.03 -5.62 -0.64
CA ASP A 106 19.18 -6.90 -1.30
C ASP A 106 20.49 -6.91 -2.09
N ILE A 107 21.36 -7.85 -1.78
CA ILE A 107 22.60 -8.10 -2.51
C ILE A 107 22.46 -9.46 -3.17
N ASN A 108 22.59 -9.49 -4.50
CA ASN A 108 22.59 -10.73 -5.23
C ASN A 108 23.88 -10.86 -6.02
N PHE A 109 24.37 -12.08 -6.13
CA PHE A 109 25.46 -12.41 -7.02
C PHE A 109 25.30 -13.80 -7.58
N PHE A 110 25.84 -14.01 -8.75
CA PHE A 110 26.07 -15.34 -9.29
C PHE A 110 27.36 -15.39 -10.11
N ALA A 111 27.91 -16.59 -10.21
CA ALA A 111 29.01 -16.93 -11.08
C ALA A 111 28.76 -18.32 -11.69
N ASN A 112 28.73 -18.40 -13.00
CA ASN A 112 28.47 -19.61 -13.73
C ASN A 112 29.64 -19.91 -14.67
N PHE A 113 30.00 -21.18 -14.75
CA PHE A 113 31.02 -21.70 -15.61
C PHE A 113 30.39 -22.76 -16.55
N GLU A 114 30.75 -22.71 -17.81
CA GLU A 114 30.32 -23.66 -18.83
C GLU A 114 31.55 -24.10 -19.62
N LEU A 115 31.79 -25.41 -19.62
CA LEU A 115 32.89 -26.04 -20.35
C LEU A 115 32.30 -27.05 -21.33
N PRO A 116 32.57 -26.91 -22.65
CA PRO A 116 32.22 -27.94 -23.58
C PRO A 116 32.94 -29.27 -23.22
N ALA A 117 32.20 -30.36 -23.28
CA ALA A 117 32.71 -31.66 -22.92
C ALA A 117 32.02 -32.73 -23.76
N ASP A 118 32.76 -33.33 -24.62
CA ASP A 118 32.29 -34.44 -25.48
C ASP A 118 32.44 -35.76 -24.73
N PHE A 119 31.52 -36.04 -23.83
CA PHE A 119 31.48 -37.30 -23.08
C PHE A 119 30.88 -38.47 -23.91
N PHE A 120 30.21 -38.17 -25.00
CA PHE A 120 29.55 -39.15 -25.84
C PHE A 120 29.95 -38.92 -27.28
N ALA A 121 30.21 -40.00 -28.00
CA ALA A 121 30.67 -39.98 -29.40
C ALA A 121 29.73 -39.33 -30.43
N GLN A 122 28.60 -38.83 -30.02
CA GLN A 122 27.59 -38.19 -30.85
C GLN A 122 26.90 -37.07 -30.10
N GLY A 123 27.47 -35.88 -30.04
CA GLY A 123 26.76 -34.70 -29.58
C GLY A 123 27.62 -33.66 -28.89
N ASP A 124 27.22 -32.42 -29.01
CA ASP A 124 27.82 -31.27 -28.33
C ASP A 124 27.38 -31.26 -26.87
N GLY A 125 28.14 -31.91 -26.00
CA GLY A 125 27.93 -31.90 -24.56
C GLY A 125 28.56 -30.67 -23.89
N SER A 126 28.01 -30.26 -22.76
CA SER A 126 28.66 -29.26 -21.87
C SER A 126 28.45 -29.57 -20.40
N VAL A 127 29.46 -29.27 -19.61
CA VAL A 127 29.38 -29.28 -18.16
C VAL A 127 29.17 -27.84 -17.69
N LYS A 128 28.12 -27.63 -16.87
CA LYS A 128 27.78 -26.34 -16.27
C LYS A 128 27.79 -26.46 -14.76
N PHE A 129 28.47 -25.53 -14.10
CA PHE A 129 28.44 -25.40 -12.69
C PHE A 129 28.51 -23.93 -12.28
N GLY A 130 28.04 -23.63 -11.12
CA GLY A 130 28.04 -22.25 -10.66
C GLY A 130 27.62 -22.09 -9.20
N VAL A 131 27.71 -20.87 -8.76
CA VAL A 131 27.29 -20.46 -7.43
C VAL A 131 26.37 -19.25 -7.54
N ARG A 132 25.36 -19.21 -6.69
CA ARG A 132 24.46 -18.07 -6.52
C ARG A 132 24.26 -17.78 -5.05
N GLY A 133 24.35 -16.52 -4.69
CA GLY A 133 24.07 -16.05 -3.34
C GLY A 133 23.12 -14.86 -3.34
N ARG A 134 22.35 -14.76 -2.27
CA ARG A 134 21.48 -13.63 -2.00
C ARG A 134 21.50 -13.30 -0.52
N PHE A 135 21.73 -12.03 -0.22
CA PHE A 135 21.65 -11.49 1.13
C PHE A 135 20.60 -10.41 1.16
N LYS A 136 19.57 -10.65 1.96
CA LYS A 136 18.45 -9.72 2.11
C LYS A 136 18.36 -9.27 3.57
N ASN A 137 18.26 -7.97 3.76
CA ASN A 137 17.96 -7.36 5.05
C ASN A 137 16.72 -6.49 4.90
N LYS A 138 15.79 -6.66 5.83
CA LYS A 138 14.58 -5.83 5.90
C LYS A 138 14.45 -5.27 7.30
N ASN A 139 14.34 -3.95 7.37
CA ASN A 139 14.09 -3.22 8.60
C ASN A 139 12.71 -2.56 8.49
N ARG A 140 11.90 -2.68 9.53
CA ARG A 140 10.59 -2.04 9.62
C ARG A 140 10.45 -1.43 11.00
N ALA A 141 10.07 -0.16 11.03
CA ALA A 141 9.64 0.55 12.22
C ALA A 141 8.19 0.98 12.02
N ASN A 142 7.38 0.78 13.05
CA ASN A 142 6.00 1.20 13.08
C ASN A 142 5.67 1.76 14.46
N ASN A 143 5.19 3.01 14.51
CA ASN A 143 4.65 3.61 15.71
C ASN A 143 3.16 3.83 15.45
N PHE A 144 2.34 3.11 16.19
CA PHE A 144 0.88 3.17 16.09
C PHE A 144 0.30 3.71 17.38
N PHE A 145 -0.60 4.67 17.25
CA PHE A 145 -1.31 5.28 18.35
C PHE A 145 -2.81 5.22 18.09
N GLU A 146 -3.54 4.75 19.06
CA GLU A 146 -5.00 4.77 19.09
C GLU A 146 -5.44 5.72 20.20
N TYR A 147 -6.37 6.60 19.89
CA TYR A 147 -6.84 7.65 20.80
C TYR A 147 -8.28 7.40 21.19
N SER A 148 -8.55 7.54 22.47
CA SER A 148 -9.91 7.60 23.02
C SER A 148 -10.16 9.00 23.57
N PRO A 149 -11.13 9.74 23.03
CA PRO A 149 -11.44 11.07 23.54
C PRO A 149 -11.86 11.04 25.00
N LEU A 150 -11.31 11.95 25.82
CA LEU A 150 -11.68 12.08 27.23
C LEU A 150 -13.02 12.78 27.46
N THR A 151 -13.52 13.48 26.45
CA THR A 151 -14.79 14.21 26.47
C THR A 151 -15.67 13.70 25.34
N GLY A 152 -16.99 13.80 25.46
CA GLY A 152 -17.92 13.38 24.43
C GLY A 152 -17.92 14.22 23.14
N ALA A 153 -16.91 15.07 22.92
CA ALA A 153 -16.87 16.01 21.79
C ALA A 153 -16.76 15.35 20.41
N LEU A 154 -16.30 14.08 20.36
CA LEU A 154 -16.15 13.32 19.13
C LEU A 154 -17.05 12.07 19.08
N ASP A 155 -18.05 11.98 19.97
CA ASP A 155 -18.83 10.74 20.14
C ASP A 155 -19.58 10.31 18.88
N ASN A 156 -19.99 11.25 18.07
CA ASN A 156 -20.71 10.93 16.84
C ASN A 156 -20.42 11.95 15.73
N LEU A 157 -20.74 11.55 14.49
CA LEU A 157 -20.47 12.34 13.28
C LEU A 157 -21.20 13.68 13.24
N ALA A 158 -22.35 13.82 13.93
CA ALA A 158 -23.09 15.08 13.99
C ALA A 158 -22.41 16.15 14.87
N MET A 159 -21.46 15.72 15.73
CA MET A 159 -20.77 16.62 16.68
C MET A 159 -19.46 17.20 16.15
N VAL A 160 -18.99 16.72 15.01
CA VAL A 160 -17.73 17.15 14.41
C VAL A 160 -17.96 17.99 13.17
N ASP A 161 -16.95 18.77 12.77
CA ASP A 161 -17.00 19.48 11.50
C ASP A 161 -17.13 18.49 10.35
N GLN A 162 -18.06 18.78 9.46
CA GLN A 162 -18.43 17.89 8.39
C GLN A 162 -18.02 18.47 7.03
N ARG A 163 -17.64 17.58 6.14
CA ARG A 163 -17.49 17.89 4.73
C ARG A 163 -18.48 17.07 3.92
N ILE A 164 -19.25 17.76 3.09
CA ILE A 164 -20.20 17.14 2.18
C ILE A 164 -19.51 16.97 0.82
N TYR A 165 -19.43 15.73 0.36
CA TYR A 165 -18.95 15.42 -0.98
C TYR A 165 -20.15 15.21 -1.91
N ASN A 166 -20.11 15.82 -3.05
CA ASN A 166 -21.14 15.75 -4.09
C ASN A 166 -20.55 15.23 -5.41
N ASP A 167 -21.39 15.12 -6.46
CA ASP A 167 -20.97 14.60 -7.76
C ASP A 167 -19.85 15.40 -8.44
N ASN A 168 -19.66 16.67 -8.06
CA ASN A 168 -18.57 17.48 -8.62
C ASN A 168 -17.22 17.19 -7.94
N ASP A 169 -17.26 16.70 -6.70
CA ASP A 169 -16.07 16.40 -5.93
C ASP A 169 -15.54 14.98 -6.18
N PHE A 170 -16.46 14.05 -6.50
CA PHE A 170 -16.13 12.65 -6.65
C PHE A 170 -16.94 12.01 -7.77
N LEU A 171 -16.27 11.44 -8.77
CA LEU A 171 -16.88 10.77 -9.92
C LEU A 171 -17.94 11.62 -10.61
N ALA A 172 -17.62 12.86 -10.94
CA ALA A 172 -18.51 13.80 -11.60
C ALA A 172 -19.22 13.17 -12.81
N GLY A 173 -20.54 13.40 -12.91
CA GLY A 173 -21.39 12.84 -13.96
C GLY A 173 -21.83 11.39 -13.72
N THR A 174 -21.52 10.79 -12.59
CA THR A 174 -22.07 9.49 -12.16
C THR A 174 -23.22 9.68 -11.19
N LYS A 175 -23.90 8.56 -10.84
CA LYS A 175 -24.95 8.56 -9.82
C LYS A 175 -24.43 8.36 -8.40
N TYR A 176 -23.13 8.36 -8.23
CA TYR A 176 -22.50 8.18 -6.91
C TYR A 176 -22.54 9.50 -6.14
N ASN A 177 -23.08 9.44 -4.93
CA ASN A 177 -23.03 10.54 -3.98
C ASN A 177 -22.37 10.01 -2.70
N PRO A 178 -21.12 10.37 -2.43
CA PRO A 178 -20.42 9.89 -1.23
C PRO A 178 -21.06 10.37 0.08
N GLY A 179 -21.72 11.53 0.06
CA GLY A 179 -22.43 12.07 1.22
C GLY A 179 -21.51 12.79 2.21
N VAL A 180 -21.83 12.66 3.49
CA VAL A 180 -21.21 13.41 4.59
C VAL A 180 -20.11 12.59 5.26
N PHE A 181 -18.97 13.23 5.50
CA PHE A 181 -17.82 12.69 6.24
C PHE A 181 -17.36 13.70 7.28
N ALA A 182 -16.60 13.27 8.28
CA ALA A 182 -15.87 14.20 9.12
C ALA A 182 -14.86 15.01 8.28
N SER A 183 -14.69 16.28 8.62
CA SER A 183 -13.71 17.12 7.94
C SER A 183 -12.29 16.59 8.17
N PRO A 184 -11.42 16.63 7.18
CA PRO A 184 -10.02 16.21 7.33
C PRO A 184 -9.16 17.21 8.11
N GLU A 185 -9.72 18.31 8.52
CA GLU A 185 -9.04 19.34 9.31
C GLU A 185 -8.99 19.01 10.81
N TYR A 186 -9.52 17.87 11.17
CA TYR A 186 -9.48 17.30 12.52
C TYR A 186 -8.13 16.71 12.87
#